data_5f83455d973a304bb7c9494bfbb98006
#
_entry.id   5f83455d973a304bb7c9494bfbb98006
#
_cell.length_a   1.000
_cell.length_b   1.000
_cell.length_c   1.000
_cell.angle_alpha   90.00
_cell.angle_beta   90.00
_cell.angle_gamma   90.00
#
_symmetry.space_group_name_H-M   'P 1'
#
loop_
_entity.id
_entity.type
_entity.pdbx_description
1 polymer ?
#
loop_
_entity_poly.entity_id
_entity_poly.type
_entity_poly.pdbx_seq_one_letter_code
_entity_poly.pdbx_strand_id
1 'polypeptide(L)'
;MLDNNHLILSESHAKAFEAIAVQLVSEALAKAAFILDQDGQILASAGELQGLDTTSLATLAAGNAAATGAMASILRERAFTTQYHEGQSSNIHMQLIGKRVLLLVVFDHRSSLGLVRLRARRAEQKILEQTESMELTSGDQPQGIPEITDEDIDRLFND
;
A
#
# COMPACT_ATOMS: atom_id res chain seq x y z
N MET A 1 -21.53 -0.16 6.67
CA MET A 1 -21.05 0.00 5.30
C MET A 1 -19.64 -0.53 5.26
N LEU A 2 -19.48 -1.71 4.74
CA LEU A 2 -18.17 -2.29 4.52
C LEU A 2 -17.66 -1.72 3.20
N ASP A 3 -16.84 -0.69 3.26
CA ASP A 3 -16.06 -0.29 2.10
C ASP A 3 -15.11 -1.43 1.75
N ASN A 4 -15.58 -2.29 0.87
CA ASN A 4 -14.80 -3.37 0.28
C ASN A 4 -13.79 -2.77 -0.71
N ASN A 5 -12.93 -1.92 -0.18
CA ASN A 5 -11.94 -1.20 -0.96
C ASN A 5 -10.61 -1.97 -0.99
N HIS A 6 -10.70 -3.30 -1.11
CA HIS A 6 -9.52 -4.12 -1.36
C HIS A 6 -9.03 -3.86 -2.78
N LEU A 7 -7.78 -3.45 -2.88
CA LEU A 7 -7.09 -3.38 -4.16
C LEU A 7 -7.01 -4.81 -4.72
N ILE A 8 -7.71 -5.07 -5.81
CA ILE A 8 -7.60 -6.34 -6.52
C ILE A 8 -6.30 -6.32 -7.30
N LEU A 9 -5.32 -7.06 -6.79
CA LEU A 9 -4.00 -7.15 -7.37
C LEU A 9 -3.99 -8.15 -8.53
N SER A 10 -3.90 -7.66 -9.76
CA SER A 10 -3.63 -8.52 -10.92
C SER A 10 -2.17 -8.99 -10.93
N GLU A 11 -1.88 -10.06 -11.66
CA GLU A 11 -0.50 -10.57 -11.80
C GLU A 11 0.44 -9.51 -12.39
N SER A 12 -0.02 -8.74 -13.36
CA SER A 12 0.78 -7.68 -13.98
C SER A 12 1.08 -6.54 -13.01
N HIS A 13 0.14 -6.14 -12.16
CA HIS A 13 0.36 -5.15 -11.13
C HIS A 13 1.28 -5.66 -10.03
N ALA A 14 1.14 -6.93 -9.63
CA ALA A 14 2.04 -7.55 -8.65
C ALA A 14 3.49 -7.54 -9.13
N LYS A 15 3.74 -7.87 -10.39
CA LYS A 15 5.08 -7.82 -11.00
C LYS A 15 5.62 -6.39 -11.08
N ALA A 16 4.77 -5.43 -11.40
CA ALA A 16 5.16 -4.01 -11.44
C ALA A 16 5.55 -3.50 -10.06
N PHE A 17 4.79 -3.80 -9.02
CA PHE A 17 5.14 -3.45 -7.64
C PHE A 17 6.43 -4.13 -7.17
N GLU A 18 6.61 -5.39 -7.50
CA GLU A 18 7.85 -6.11 -7.19
C GLU A 18 9.07 -5.43 -7.84
N ALA A 19 8.98 -5.08 -9.11
CA ALA A 19 10.05 -4.37 -9.83
C ALA A 19 10.37 -3.02 -9.17
N ILE A 20 9.36 -2.28 -8.73
CA ILE A 20 9.53 -1.01 -8.01
C ILE A 20 10.26 -1.25 -6.68
N ALA A 21 9.86 -2.24 -5.91
CA ALA A 21 10.49 -2.56 -4.63
C ALA A 21 11.94 -3.00 -4.79
N VAL A 22 12.24 -3.84 -5.77
CA VAL A 22 13.60 -4.29 -6.10
C VAL A 22 14.50 -3.11 -6.49
N GLN A 23 14.01 -2.25 -7.36
CA GLN A 23 14.75 -1.06 -7.80
C GLN A 23 15.02 -0.10 -6.63
N LEU A 24 14.02 0.12 -5.78
CA LEU A 24 14.14 0.98 -4.61
C LEU A 24 15.21 0.47 -3.64
N VAL A 25 15.20 -0.82 -3.32
CA VAL A 25 16.21 -1.43 -2.43
C VAL A 25 17.61 -1.22 -2.99
N SER A 26 17.80 -1.44 -4.28
CA SER A 26 19.10 -1.27 -4.95
C SER A 26 19.56 0.18 -4.94
N GLU A 27 18.72 1.11 -5.35
CA GLU A 27 19.08 2.53 -5.50
C GLU A 27 19.22 3.27 -4.17
N ALA A 28 18.42 2.88 -3.17
CA ALA A 28 18.46 3.47 -1.84
C ALA A 28 19.50 2.81 -0.92
N LEU A 29 20.16 1.75 -1.36
CA LEU A 29 21.05 0.94 -0.51
C LEU A 29 20.31 0.46 0.75
N ALA A 30 19.04 0.15 0.60
CA ALA A 30 18.19 -0.28 1.70
C ALA A 30 18.36 -1.77 2.00
N LYS A 31 18.00 -2.15 3.20
CA LYS A 31 17.98 -3.54 3.63
C LYS A 31 16.77 -4.27 3.06
N ALA A 32 15.60 -3.65 3.13
CA ALA A 32 14.35 -4.20 2.61
C ALA A 32 13.36 -3.07 2.27
N ALA A 33 12.42 -3.36 1.38
CA ALA A 33 11.30 -2.49 1.09
C ALA A 33 10.01 -3.29 0.94
N PHE A 34 8.93 -2.70 1.41
CA PHE A 34 7.58 -3.28 1.37
C PHE A 34 6.61 -2.27 0.80
N ILE A 35 5.77 -2.72 -0.11
CA ILE A 35 4.60 -1.98 -0.58
C ILE A 35 3.39 -2.68 -0.01
N LEU A 36 2.62 -1.96 0.81
CA LEU A 36 1.51 -2.49 1.59
C LEU A 36 0.21 -1.78 1.21
N ASP A 37 -0.92 -2.46 1.39
CA ASP A 37 -2.21 -1.78 1.45
C ASP A 37 -2.51 -1.27 2.88
N GLN A 38 -3.62 -0.59 3.05
CA GLN A 38 -4.02 -0.03 4.35
C GLN A 38 -4.27 -1.07 5.44
N ASP A 39 -4.60 -2.30 5.05
CA ASP A 39 -4.90 -3.39 5.98
C ASP A 39 -3.62 -4.17 6.38
N GLY A 40 -2.49 -3.78 5.83
CA GLY A 40 -1.21 -4.44 6.06
C GLY A 40 -0.97 -5.65 5.17
N GLN A 41 -1.75 -5.81 4.10
CA GLN A 41 -1.47 -6.82 3.09
C GLN A 41 -0.25 -6.41 2.26
N ILE A 42 0.70 -7.32 2.11
CA ILE A 42 1.91 -7.08 1.32
C ILE A 42 1.57 -7.21 -0.17
N LEU A 43 1.69 -6.11 -0.91
CA LEU A 43 1.54 -6.09 -2.37
C LEU A 43 2.84 -6.48 -3.06
N ALA A 44 3.97 -6.08 -2.51
CA ALA A 44 5.30 -6.48 -2.93
C ALA A 44 6.32 -6.30 -1.81
N SER A 45 7.39 -7.05 -1.87
CA SER A 45 8.54 -6.91 -0.98
C SER A 45 9.83 -7.26 -1.70
N ALA A 46 10.93 -6.70 -1.24
CA ALA A 46 12.26 -6.96 -1.80
C ALA A 46 13.34 -6.75 -0.75
N GLY A 47 14.52 -7.29 -1.01
CA GLY A 47 15.70 -7.14 -0.19
C GLY A 47 15.97 -8.33 0.72
N GLU A 48 16.60 -8.07 1.87
CA GLU A 48 16.97 -9.07 2.85
C GLU A 48 15.78 -9.41 3.75
N LEU A 49 14.98 -10.40 3.35
CA LEU A 49 13.74 -10.79 4.01
C LEU A 49 13.91 -12.02 4.91
N GLN A 50 14.99 -12.75 4.75
CA GLN A 50 15.23 -14.00 5.48
C GLN A 50 15.35 -13.74 6.98
N GLY A 51 14.63 -14.51 7.79
CA GLY A 51 14.61 -14.36 9.23
C GLY A 51 13.76 -13.20 9.74
N LEU A 52 13.10 -12.47 8.87
CA LEU A 52 12.21 -11.37 9.21
C LEU A 52 10.75 -11.83 9.18
N ASP A 53 10.01 -11.59 10.25
CA ASP A 53 8.55 -11.80 10.26
C ASP A 53 7.86 -10.68 9.50
N THR A 54 7.78 -10.84 8.19
CA THR A 54 7.27 -9.83 7.26
C THR A 54 5.79 -9.57 7.46
N THR A 55 5.01 -10.59 7.74
CA THR A 55 3.56 -10.47 7.96
C THR A 55 3.26 -9.62 9.20
N SER A 56 3.93 -9.89 10.31
CA SER A 56 3.77 -9.09 11.53
C SER A 56 4.24 -7.66 11.35
N LEU A 57 5.37 -7.46 10.69
CA LEU A 57 5.89 -6.12 10.40
C LEU A 57 4.89 -5.30 9.57
N ALA A 58 4.34 -5.89 8.52
CA ALA A 58 3.35 -5.24 7.66
C ALA A 58 2.06 -4.88 8.41
N THR A 59 1.55 -5.78 9.23
CA THR A 59 0.35 -5.54 10.04
C THR A 59 0.57 -4.43 11.06
N LEU A 60 1.71 -4.42 11.73
CA LEU A 60 2.07 -3.39 12.71
C LEU A 60 2.30 -2.03 12.04
N ALA A 61 2.91 -2.02 10.85
CA ALA A 61 3.09 -0.79 10.08
C ALA A 61 1.74 -0.18 9.68
N ALA A 62 0.79 -0.98 9.25
CA ALA A 62 -0.56 -0.52 8.94
C ALA A 62 -1.28 0.03 10.17
N GLY A 63 -1.14 -0.63 11.31
CA GLY A 63 -1.67 -0.16 12.60
C GLY A 63 -1.06 1.16 13.04
N ASN A 64 0.26 1.31 12.87
CA ASN A 64 0.95 2.57 13.13
C ASN A 64 0.43 3.71 12.24
N ALA A 65 0.25 3.46 10.95
CA ALA A 65 -0.29 4.44 10.01
C ALA A 65 -1.72 4.86 10.40
N ALA A 66 -2.56 3.92 10.82
CA ALA A 66 -3.93 4.20 11.28
C ALA A 66 -3.93 5.07 12.55
N ALA A 67 -3.07 4.75 13.52
CA ALA A 67 -2.92 5.55 14.74
C ALA A 67 -2.42 6.96 14.44
N THR A 68 -1.45 7.09 13.55
CA THR A 68 -0.93 8.39 13.11
C THR A 68 -1.98 9.20 12.37
N GLY A 69 -2.82 8.56 11.55
CA GLY A 69 -3.95 9.21 10.90
C GLY A 69 -4.97 9.77 11.90
N ALA A 70 -5.23 9.05 12.98
CA ALA A 70 -6.09 9.53 14.06
C ALA A 70 -5.49 10.76 14.77
N MET A 71 -4.19 10.76 15.01
CA MET A 71 -3.47 11.92 15.55
C MET A 71 -3.58 13.13 14.62
N ALA A 72 -3.42 12.93 13.33
CA ALA A 72 -3.57 13.99 12.33
C ALA A 72 -4.97 14.63 12.41
N SER A 73 -6.01 13.82 12.53
CA SER A 73 -7.39 14.30 12.68
C SER A 73 -7.57 15.21 13.89
N ILE A 74 -6.96 14.86 15.02
CA ILE A 74 -7.00 15.69 16.24
C ILE A 74 -6.35 17.05 16.00
N LEU A 75 -5.27 17.07 15.24
CA LEU A 75 -4.53 18.30 14.91
C LEU A 75 -5.11 19.06 13.71
N ARG A 76 -6.19 18.55 13.13
CA ARG A 76 -6.80 19.07 11.89
C ARG A 76 -5.85 19.09 10.69
N GLU A 77 -4.92 18.16 10.69
CA GLU A 77 -4.10 17.85 9.53
C GLU A 77 -4.81 16.84 8.64
N ARG A 78 -4.54 16.89 7.33
CA ARG A 78 -5.09 15.89 6.39
C ARG A 78 -4.49 14.50 6.64
N ALA A 79 -3.18 14.45 6.76
CA ALA A 79 -2.42 13.24 7.05
C ALA A 79 -0.98 13.61 7.43
N PHE A 80 -0.34 12.73 8.18
CA PHE A 80 1.12 12.68 8.26
C PHE A 80 1.60 11.67 7.21
N THR A 81 2.15 12.16 6.13
CA THR A 81 2.51 11.33 4.99
C THR A 81 3.82 10.59 5.18
N THR A 82 4.69 11.07 6.06
CA THR A 82 6.04 10.53 6.24
C THR A 82 6.36 10.36 7.71
N GLN A 83 6.93 9.20 8.05
CA GLN A 83 7.41 8.88 9.40
C GLN A 83 8.80 8.28 9.32
N TYR A 84 9.62 8.62 10.30
CA TYR A 84 10.96 8.08 10.44
C TYR A 84 11.15 7.48 11.85
N HIS A 85 11.59 6.23 11.90
CA HIS A 85 11.91 5.53 13.12
C HIS A 85 13.40 5.22 13.14
N GLU A 86 14.11 5.82 14.07
CA GLU A 86 15.55 5.60 14.24
C GLU A 86 15.82 4.57 15.34
N GLY A 87 16.52 3.50 14.97
CA GLY A 87 17.03 2.51 15.90
C GLY A 87 18.56 2.56 15.98
N GLN A 88 19.15 1.72 16.79
CA GLN A 88 20.61 1.62 16.89
C GLN A 88 21.25 1.02 15.64
N SER A 89 20.62 0.00 15.05
CA SER A 89 21.15 -0.72 13.90
C SER A 89 20.23 -0.73 12.70
N SER A 90 18.95 -0.54 12.90
CA SER A 90 17.97 -0.51 11.83
C SER A 90 17.06 0.70 11.96
N ASN A 91 16.74 1.30 10.83
CA ASN A 91 15.85 2.46 10.72
C ASN A 91 14.72 2.12 9.78
N ILE A 92 13.58 2.80 9.97
CA ILE A 92 12.41 2.63 9.12
C ILE A 92 11.96 3.99 8.61
N HIS A 93 11.81 4.09 7.29
CA HIS A 93 11.09 5.16 6.63
C HIS A 93 9.75 4.63 6.18
N MET A 94 8.67 5.26 6.64
CA MET A 94 7.30 4.96 6.22
C MET A 94 6.73 6.14 5.45
N GLN A 95 6.06 5.87 4.36
CA GLN A 95 5.45 6.89 3.52
C GLN A 95 4.07 6.44 3.06
N LEU A 96 3.06 7.28 3.33
CA LEU A 96 1.73 7.08 2.80
C LEU A 96 1.69 7.60 1.36
N ILE A 97 1.29 6.75 0.44
CA ILE A 97 1.23 7.07 -0.99
C ILE A 97 -0.24 7.06 -1.43
N GLY A 98 -0.71 8.23 -1.86
CA GLY A 98 -2.13 8.41 -2.11
C GLY A 98 -2.94 8.16 -0.83
N LYS A 99 -4.05 7.43 -0.95
CA LYS A 99 -4.92 7.12 0.20
C LYS A 99 -4.87 5.66 0.63
N ARG A 100 -4.18 4.78 -0.12
CA ARG A 100 -4.37 3.33 0.01
C ARG A 100 -3.08 2.52 0.15
N VAL A 101 -1.94 3.13 -0.11
CA VAL A 101 -0.67 2.40 -0.15
C VAL A 101 0.29 2.96 0.87
N LEU A 102 0.97 2.05 1.56
CA LEU A 102 2.07 2.34 2.46
C LEU A 102 3.36 1.81 1.87
N LEU A 103 4.36 2.66 1.80
CA LEU A 103 5.72 2.28 1.49
C LEU A 103 6.52 2.20 2.79
N LEU A 104 7.13 1.06 3.05
CA LEU A 104 7.98 0.81 4.20
C LEU A 104 9.38 0.48 3.72
N VAL A 105 10.37 1.25 4.14
CA VAL A 105 11.78 1.04 3.78
C VAL A 105 12.59 0.81 5.05
N VAL A 106 13.21 -0.35 5.14
CA VAL A 106 14.13 -0.69 6.23
C VAL A 106 15.56 -0.46 5.75
N PHE A 107 16.34 0.30 6.50
CA PHE A 107 17.70 0.61 6.13
C PHE A 107 18.61 0.69 7.37
N ASP A 108 19.89 0.59 7.15
CA ASP A 108 20.92 0.62 8.18
C ASP A 108 22.04 1.62 7.80
N HIS A 109 23.20 1.47 8.43
CA HIS A 109 24.36 2.35 8.22
C HIS A 109 24.89 2.38 6.79
N ARG A 110 24.51 1.42 5.92
CA ARG A 110 24.87 1.41 4.49
C ARG A 110 24.17 2.52 3.69
N SER A 111 23.11 3.08 4.23
CA SER A 111 22.33 4.13 3.60
C SER A 111 22.19 5.35 4.50
N SER A 112 21.39 6.30 4.09
CA SER A 112 21.04 7.49 4.87
C SER A 112 19.58 7.83 4.67
N LEU A 113 19.00 8.57 5.64
CA LEU A 113 17.62 9.04 5.51
C LEU A 113 17.42 9.91 4.28
N GLY A 114 18.40 10.75 3.94
CA GLY A 114 18.34 11.60 2.76
C GLY A 114 18.27 10.82 1.45
N LEU A 115 19.10 9.78 1.31
CA LEU A 115 19.08 8.90 0.13
C LEU A 115 17.78 8.11 0.04
N VAL A 116 17.33 7.53 1.16
CA VAL A 116 16.07 6.79 1.22
C VAL A 116 14.89 7.67 0.83
N ARG A 117 14.80 8.88 1.37
CA ARG A 117 13.74 9.83 1.01
C ARG A 117 13.77 10.21 -0.46
N LEU A 118 14.94 10.45 -1.02
CA LEU A 118 15.09 10.81 -2.43
C LEU A 118 14.58 9.69 -3.34
N ARG A 119 14.97 8.46 -3.06
CA ARG A 119 14.57 7.29 -3.86
C ARG A 119 13.11 6.89 -3.62
N ALA A 120 12.61 7.06 -2.41
CA ALA A 120 11.20 6.83 -2.09
C ALA A 120 10.27 7.78 -2.87
N ARG A 121 10.65 9.02 -3.08
CA ARG A 121 9.89 9.97 -3.92
C ARG A 121 9.76 9.50 -5.37
N ARG A 122 10.80 8.91 -5.94
CA ARG A 122 10.74 8.32 -7.28
C ARG A 122 9.84 7.10 -7.32
N ALA A 123 9.96 6.24 -6.32
CA ALA A 123 9.10 5.06 -6.19
C ALA A 123 7.63 5.46 -6.04
N GLU A 124 7.33 6.52 -5.29
CA GLU A 124 5.98 7.05 -5.11
C GLU A 124 5.27 7.32 -6.43
N GLN A 125 5.91 7.98 -7.37
CA GLN A 125 5.29 8.27 -8.67
C GLN A 125 4.94 7.01 -9.42
N LYS A 126 5.82 6.03 -9.42
CA LYS A 126 5.60 4.73 -10.07
C LYS A 126 4.49 3.93 -9.39
N ILE A 127 4.43 3.98 -8.07
CA ILE A 127 3.37 3.32 -7.29
C ILE A 127 2.02 3.97 -7.58
N LEU A 128 1.94 5.29 -7.62
CA LEU A 128 0.71 6.02 -7.97
C LEU A 128 0.20 5.66 -9.36
N GLU A 129 1.07 5.58 -10.35
CA GLU A 129 0.71 5.15 -11.70
C GLU A 129 0.10 3.75 -11.72
N GLN A 130 0.65 2.82 -10.94
CA GLN A 130 0.11 1.47 -10.83
C GLN A 130 -1.24 1.44 -10.11
N THR A 131 -1.41 2.20 -9.03
CA THR A 131 -2.68 2.25 -8.30
C THR A 131 -3.80 2.89 -9.12
N GLU A 132 -3.51 3.94 -9.87
CA GLU A 132 -4.47 4.55 -10.81
C GLU A 132 -4.88 3.57 -11.91
N SER A 133 -3.95 2.81 -12.47
CA SER A 133 -4.23 1.76 -13.45
C SER A 133 -5.13 0.66 -12.88
N MET A 134 -4.94 0.28 -11.62
CA MET A 134 -5.80 -0.69 -10.93
C MET A 134 -7.22 -0.17 -10.72
N GLU A 135 -7.38 1.10 -10.39
CA GLU A 135 -8.68 1.73 -10.21
C GLU A 135 -9.46 1.80 -11.53
N LEU A 136 -8.80 2.12 -12.64
CA LEU A 136 -9.40 2.14 -13.97
C LEU A 136 -9.88 0.75 -14.40
N THR A 137 -9.12 -0.30 -14.12
CA THR A 137 -9.52 -1.69 -14.43
C THR A 137 -10.66 -2.18 -13.56
N SER A 138 -10.74 -1.72 -12.32
CA SER A 138 -11.85 -2.06 -11.41
C SER A 138 -13.15 -1.33 -11.76
N GLY A 139 -13.06 -0.15 -12.39
CA GLY A 139 -14.21 0.62 -12.85
C GLY A 139 -14.85 0.09 -14.15
N ASP A 140 -14.15 -0.76 -14.88
CA ASP A 140 -14.62 -1.35 -16.14
C ASP A 140 -15.17 -2.78 -15.99
N GLN A 141 -15.46 -3.20 -14.77
CA GLN A 141 -16.31 -4.38 -14.59
C GLN A 141 -17.73 -4.02 -14.97
N PRO A 142 -18.35 -4.74 -15.91
CA PRO A 142 -19.74 -4.48 -16.23
C PRO A 142 -20.54 -4.60 -14.93
N GLN A 143 -21.17 -3.54 -14.52
CA GLN A 143 -22.26 -3.56 -13.55
C GLN A 143 -23.41 -4.34 -14.18
N GLY A 144 -23.31 -5.63 -14.13
CA GLY A 144 -24.24 -6.54 -14.77
C GLY A 144 -24.81 -7.57 -13.81
N ILE A 145 -25.25 -7.12 -12.65
CA ILE A 145 -26.39 -7.77 -12.03
C ILE A 145 -27.58 -6.89 -12.46
N PRO A 146 -28.44 -7.37 -13.34
CA PRO A 146 -29.66 -6.62 -13.63
C PRO A 146 -30.37 -6.37 -12.30
N GLU A 147 -30.68 -5.12 -12.06
CA GLU A 147 -31.53 -4.72 -10.95
C GLU A 147 -32.79 -5.58 -11.01
N ILE A 148 -32.99 -6.46 -10.05
CA ILE A 148 -34.21 -7.25 -9.92
C ILE A 148 -35.29 -6.24 -9.59
N THR A 149 -36.15 -5.96 -10.58
CA THR A 149 -37.28 -5.06 -10.42
C THR A 149 -38.43 -5.77 -9.69
N ASP A 150 -39.29 -4.99 -9.05
CA ASP A 150 -40.49 -5.52 -8.40
C ASP A 150 -41.33 -6.37 -9.36
N GLU A 151 -41.32 -6.04 -10.67
CA GLU A 151 -41.97 -6.84 -11.71
C GLU A 151 -41.33 -8.23 -11.89
N ASP A 152 -40.04 -8.34 -11.72
CA ASP A 152 -39.30 -9.63 -11.79
C ASP A 152 -39.66 -10.52 -10.60
N ILE A 153 -39.89 -9.91 -9.44
CA ILE A 153 -40.32 -10.60 -8.22
C ILE A 153 -41.76 -11.09 -8.38
N ASP A 154 -42.67 -10.25 -8.94
CA ASP A 154 -44.06 -10.61 -9.17
C ASP A 154 -44.19 -11.74 -10.19
N ARG A 155 -43.34 -11.83 -11.19
CA ARG A 155 -43.30 -12.95 -12.14
C ARG A 155 -42.87 -14.29 -11.51
N LEU A 156 -42.06 -14.26 -10.49
CA LEU A 156 -41.60 -15.44 -9.78
C LEU A 156 -42.69 -16.07 -8.89
N PHE A 157 -43.68 -15.27 -8.47
CA PHE A 157 -44.73 -15.70 -7.53
C PHE A 157 -46.12 -15.88 -8.18
N ASN A 158 -46.29 -15.57 -9.45
CA ASN A 158 -47.56 -15.62 -10.16
C ASN A 158 -47.61 -16.64 -11.31
N ASP A 159 -47.03 -17.81 -11.10
CA ASP A 159 -47.34 -18.99 -11.91
C ASP A 159 -48.32 -19.91 -11.20
#